data_82e66c2db624c8e897bf98dfdfd07997
#
_entry.id   82e66c2db624c8e897bf98dfdfd07997
#
_cell.length_a   1.000
_cell.length_b   1.000
_cell.length_c   1.000
_cell.angle_alpha   90.00
_cell.angle_beta   90.00
_cell.angle_gamma   90.00
#
_symmetry.space_group_name_H-M   'P 1'
#
loop_
_entity.id
_entity.type
_entity.pdbx_description
1 polymer ?
#
loop_
_entity_poly.entity_id
_entity_poly.type
_entity_poly.pdbx_seq_one_letter_code
_entity_poly.pdbx_strand_id
1 'polypeptide(L)'
;GIQLHAYYVAAPQPTNKTAVIVHGYTDNAIRMFMIGYLYNRDLGYNILLPDLQHQGESEGPAIQMGWKDRLDVLQWMNIANEIFGDSTQMVVHGISMGGATTMMVSGEEQKPFVKCFVEDCGYTSVWDEFSHELKASFHLPPFPLMYTTSWLCEKKYGWNFKEASSLKQ
;
A
#
# COMPACT_ATOMS: atom_id res chain seq x y z
N GLY A 1 -17.32 -10.56 3.79
CA GLY A 1 -16.09 -9.88 3.42
C GLY A 1 -15.14 -9.84 4.61
N ILE A 2 -13.86 -9.53 4.40
CA ILE A 2 -12.89 -9.30 5.46
C ILE A 2 -13.09 -7.91 6.05
N GLN A 3 -12.76 -7.75 7.33
CA GLN A 3 -12.76 -6.45 7.99
C GLN A 3 -11.36 -5.83 7.89
N LEU A 4 -11.29 -4.58 7.45
CA LEU A 4 -10.06 -3.82 7.38
C LEU A 4 -10.11 -2.66 8.37
N HIS A 5 -8.95 -2.31 8.90
CA HIS A 5 -8.77 -1.30 9.92
C HIS A 5 -7.90 -0.15 9.41
N ALA A 6 -8.15 1.06 9.90
CA ALA A 6 -7.31 2.22 9.68
C ALA A 6 -7.41 3.21 10.83
N TYR A 7 -6.34 3.96 11.07
CA TYR A 7 -6.37 5.16 11.91
C TYR A 7 -6.55 6.40 11.04
N TYR A 8 -7.26 7.41 11.55
CA TYR A 8 -7.29 8.72 10.94
C TYR A 8 -7.16 9.82 11.98
N VAL A 9 -6.50 10.92 11.61
CA VAL A 9 -6.29 12.08 12.48
C VAL A 9 -6.54 13.36 11.68
N ALA A 10 -7.43 14.20 12.17
CA ALA A 10 -7.65 15.51 11.57
C ALA A 10 -6.42 16.42 11.78
N ALA A 11 -6.19 17.33 10.86
CA ALA A 11 -5.15 18.34 10.98
C ALA A 11 -5.41 19.26 12.20
N PRO A 12 -4.37 19.84 12.79
CA PRO A 12 -4.52 20.79 13.92
C PRO A 12 -5.33 22.04 13.57
N GLN A 13 -5.38 22.41 12.30
CA GLN A 13 -6.15 23.52 11.76
C GLN A 13 -6.96 23.03 10.55
N PRO A 14 -8.12 23.64 10.26
CA PRO A 14 -8.92 23.30 9.10
C PRO A 14 -8.11 23.37 7.80
N THR A 15 -8.16 22.30 7.01
CA THR A 15 -7.43 22.16 5.74
C THR A 15 -8.19 21.26 4.78
N ASN A 16 -7.95 21.43 3.48
CA ASN A 16 -8.39 20.51 2.44
C ASN A 16 -7.29 19.53 1.99
N LYS A 17 -6.18 19.44 2.71
CA LYS A 17 -5.06 18.55 2.39
C LYS A 17 -5.19 17.26 3.16
N THR A 18 -5.07 16.12 2.49
CA THR A 18 -5.13 14.79 3.11
C THR A 18 -3.99 13.91 2.62
N ALA A 19 -3.37 13.16 3.52
CA ALA A 19 -2.40 12.14 3.19
C ALA A 19 -2.93 10.76 3.59
N VAL A 20 -2.89 9.82 2.66
CA VAL A 20 -3.07 8.38 2.91
C VAL A 20 -1.68 7.77 2.95
N ILE A 21 -1.29 7.14 4.08
CA ILE A 21 0.07 6.66 4.33
C ILE A 21 0.06 5.15 4.46
N VAL A 22 0.73 4.46 3.54
CA VAL A 22 0.68 3.00 3.37
C VAL A 22 1.96 2.37 3.87
N HIS A 23 1.85 1.46 4.84
CA HIS A 23 2.98 0.81 5.51
C HIS A 23 3.63 -0.31 4.67
N GLY A 24 4.81 -0.75 5.10
CA GLY A 24 5.60 -1.81 4.49
C GLY A 24 5.21 -3.23 4.89
N TYR A 25 6.00 -4.19 4.42
CA TYR A 25 5.85 -5.62 4.72
C TYR A 25 6.05 -5.89 6.22
N THR A 26 5.15 -6.69 6.82
CA THR A 26 5.13 -7.01 8.27
C THR A 26 5.13 -5.79 9.19
N ASP A 27 4.66 -4.66 8.68
CA ASP A 27 4.50 -3.41 9.42
C ASP A 27 3.00 -3.16 9.72
N ASN A 28 2.65 -1.99 10.22
CA ASN A 28 1.27 -1.60 10.51
C ASN A 28 1.09 -0.07 10.54
N ALA A 29 -0.15 0.36 10.59
CA ALA A 29 -0.54 1.76 10.63
C ALA A 29 0.09 2.54 11.79
N ILE A 30 0.20 1.94 12.98
CA ILE A 30 0.77 2.63 14.16
C ILE A 30 2.22 3.05 13.91
N ARG A 31 3.03 2.22 13.28
CA ARG A 31 4.44 2.54 12.99
C ARG A 31 4.59 3.65 11.96
N MET A 32 3.57 3.88 11.14
CA MET A 32 3.53 4.98 10.18
C MET A 32 3.21 6.33 10.82
N PHE A 33 2.87 6.41 12.10
CA PHE A 33 2.66 7.69 12.78
C PHE A 33 3.88 8.61 12.78
N MET A 34 5.08 8.09 12.62
CA MET A 34 6.28 8.93 12.46
C MET A 34 6.17 9.78 11.17
N ILE A 35 5.81 9.16 10.04
CA ILE A 35 5.53 9.87 8.79
C ILE A 35 4.22 10.68 8.91
N GLY A 36 3.23 10.10 9.57
CA GLY A 36 1.96 10.77 9.88
C GLY A 36 2.16 12.07 10.65
N TYR A 37 3.09 12.11 11.60
CA TYR A 37 3.42 13.32 12.34
C TYR A 37 3.94 14.43 11.42
N LEU A 38 4.87 14.10 10.52
CA LEU A 38 5.37 15.04 9.50
C LEU A 38 4.21 15.65 8.70
N TYR A 39 3.35 14.81 8.15
CA TYR A 39 2.19 15.29 7.38
C TYR A 39 1.22 16.10 8.23
N ASN A 40 0.85 15.61 9.41
CA ASN A 40 -0.20 16.19 10.23
C ASN A 40 0.28 17.46 10.95
N ARG A 41 1.41 17.41 11.67
CA ARG A 41 1.88 18.51 12.54
C ARG A 41 2.69 19.54 11.80
N ASP A 42 3.59 19.10 10.91
CA ASP A 42 4.54 20.00 10.26
C ASP A 42 3.97 20.57 8.96
N LEU A 43 3.20 19.77 8.20
CA LEU A 43 2.66 20.16 6.91
C LEU A 43 1.16 20.50 6.94
N GLY A 44 0.46 20.24 8.05
CA GLY A 44 -0.94 20.59 8.24
C GLY A 44 -1.93 19.77 7.43
N TYR A 45 -1.68 18.47 7.23
CA TYR A 45 -2.57 17.54 6.54
C TYR A 45 -3.49 16.77 7.50
N ASN A 46 -4.70 16.47 7.07
CA ASN A 46 -5.42 15.32 7.60
C ASN A 46 -4.69 14.05 7.18
N ILE A 47 -4.69 13.02 8.00
CA ILE A 47 -4.02 11.76 7.68
C ILE A 47 -4.94 10.57 7.88
N LEU A 48 -4.80 9.56 7.01
CA LEU A 48 -5.39 8.23 7.15
C LEU A 48 -4.28 7.21 6.95
N LEU A 49 -4.19 6.25 7.88
CA LEU A 49 -3.16 5.21 7.91
C LEU A 49 -3.87 3.85 7.95
N PRO A 50 -4.01 3.17 6.79
CA PRO A 50 -4.62 1.84 6.76
C PRO A 50 -3.66 0.76 7.23
N ASP A 51 -4.21 -0.26 7.89
CA ASP A 51 -3.57 -1.57 8.00
C ASP A 51 -3.91 -2.39 6.75
N LEU A 52 -2.88 -2.85 6.04
CA LEU A 52 -3.06 -3.71 4.86
C LEU A 52 -3.51 -5.11 5.27
N GLN A 53 -4.00 -5.90 4.32
CA GLN A 53 -4.51 -7.24 4.60
C GLN A 53 -3.53 -8.11 5.38
N HIS A 54 -4.03 -8.81 6.41
CA HIS A 54 -3.28 -9.71 7.28
C HIS A 54 -2.15 -9.03 8.09
N GLN A 55 -2.27 -7.72 8.33
CA GLN A 55 -1.29 -6.92 9.07
C GLN A 55 -2.02 -5.95 10.01
N GLY A 56 -1.37 -5.56 11.11
CA GLY A 56 -2.00 -4.70 12.12
C GLY A 56 -3.28 -5.32 12.68
N GLU A 57 -4.37 -4.56 12.65
CA GLU A 57 -5.70 -4.99 13.08
C GLU A 57 -6.61 -5.43 11.91
N SER A 58 -6.08 -5.44 10.69
CA SER A 58 -6.83 -5.87 9.50
C SER A 58 -6.84 -7.39 9.35
N GLU A 59 -8.01 -7.92 9.02
CA GLU A 59 -8.17 -9.31 8.61
C GLU A 59 -7.57 -9.56 7.22
N GLY A 60 -7.54 -10.82 6.81
CA GLY A 60 -7.12 -11.22 5.47
C GLY A 60 -6.51 -12.62 5.46
N PRO A 61 -6.52 -13.29 4.32
CA PRO A 61 -6.00 -14.67 4.20
C PRO A 61 -4.46 -14.73 4.22
N ALA A 62 -3.81 -13.66 3.80
CA ALA A 62 -2.35 -13.51 3.74
C ALA A 62 -1.99 -12.07 3.37
N ILE A 63 -0.71 -11.71 3.52
CA ILE A 63 -0.13 -10.48 2.98
C ILE A 63 -0.18 -10.57 1.46
N GLN A 64 -0.71 -9.54 0.80
CA GLN A 64 -1.02 -9.53 -0.64
C GLN A 64 0.06 -8.86 -1.49
N MET A 65 1.20 -8.49 -0.88
CA MET A 65 2.38 -7.89 -1.54
C MET A 65 2.04 -6.66 -2.41
N GLY A 66 1.06 -5.87 -1.99
CA GLY A 66 0.59 -4.69 -2.72
C GLY A 66 -0.44 -4.97 -3.80
N TRP A 67 -0.51 -6.18 -4.36
CA TRP A 67 -1.33 -6.46 -5.53
C TRP A 67 -2.84 -6.31 -5.27
N LYS A 68 -3.38 -7.02 -4.30
CA LYS A 68 -4.78 -6.83 -3.90
C LYS A 68 -4.95 -5.64 -2.95
N ASP A 69 -3.94 -5.35 -2.14
CA ASP A 69 -3.92 -4.20 -1.25
C ASP A 69 -4.18 -2.87 -2.00
N ARG A 70 -3.75 -2.75 -3.28
CA ARG A 70 -4.02 -1.56 -4.08
C ARG A 70 -5.51 -1.24 -4.22
N LEU A 71 -6.35 -2.26 -4.31
CA LEU A 71 -7.81 -2.09 -4.40
C LEU A 71 -8.40 -1.61 -3.08
N ASP A 72 -7.86 -2.10 -1.96
CA ASP A 72 -8.25 -1.66 -0.63
C ASP A 72 -7.79 -0.21 -0.39
N VAL A 73 -6.58 0.14 -0.82
CA VAL A 73 -6.07 1.52 -0.72
C VAL A 73 -6.92 2.49 -1.53
N LEU A 74 -7.39 2.12 -2.73
CA LEU A 74 -8.35 2.93 -3.49
C LEU A 74 -9.65 3.19 -2.70
N GLN A 75 -10.15 2.19 -1.96
CA GLN A 75 -11.32 2.38 -1.08
C GLN A 75 -10.98 3.29 0.10
N TRP A 76 -9.82 3.12 0.73
CA TRP A 76 -9.37 4.00 1.80
C TRP A 76 -9.21 5.45 1.35
N MET A 77 -8.76 5.69 0.12
CA MET A 77 -8.71 7.03 -0.48
C MET A 77 -10.10 7.66 -0.60
N ASN A 78 -11.11 6.88 -1.03
CA ASN A 78 -12.50 7.36 -1.07
C ASN A 78 -13.03 7.66 0.33
N ILE A 79 -12.80 6.76 1.29
CA ILE A 79 -13.20 6.93 2.70
C ILE A 79 -12.53 8.17 3.30
N ALA A 80 -11.24 8.39 3.05
CA ALA A 80 -10.55 9.60 3.51
C ALA A 80 -11.15 10.88 2.92
N ASN A 81 -11.54 10.85 1.64
CA ASN A 81 -12.24 11.98 1.03
C ASN A 81 -13.61 12.23 1.67
N GLU A 82 -14.36 11.20 2.00
CA GLU A 82 -15.66 11.33 2.70
C GLU A 82 -15.49 11.89 4.13
N ILE A 83 -14.49 11.39 4.88
CA ILE A 83 -14.24 11.83 6.27
C ILE A 83 -13.78 13.29 6.32
N PHE A 84 -12.88 13.70 5.42
CA PHE A 84 -12.22 15.01 5.48
C PHE A 84 -12.82 16.07 4.52
N GLY A 85 -13.84 15.69 3.78
CA GLY A 85 -14.61 16.57 2.88
C GLY A 85 -14.30 16.38 1.41
N ASP A 86 -15.31 16.58 0.58
CA ASP A 86 -15.32 16.29 -0.86
C ASP A 86 -14.37 17.16 -1.71
N SER A 87 -13.78 18.20 -1.13
CA SER A 87 -12.78 19.07 -1.78
C SER A 87 -11.33 18.70 -1.42
N THR A 88 -11.11 17.54 -0.88
CA THR A 88 -9.78 17.06 -0.46
C THR A 88 -8.77 17.10 -1.61
N GLN A 89 -7.57 17.57 -1.30
CA GLN A 89 -6.38 17.42 -2.14
C GLN A 89 -5.50 16.35 -1.53
N MET A 90 -5.48 15.19 -2.15
CA MET A 90 -4.90 13.97 -1.56
C MET A 90 -3.53 13.65 -2.12
N VAL A 91 -2.61 13.31 -1.22
CA VAL A 91 -1.37 12.61 -1.50
C VAL A 91 -1.47 11.17 -0.96
N VAL A 92 -0.96 10.21 -1.71
CA VAL A 92 -0.79 8.83 -1.26
C VAL A 92 0.71 8.58 -1.11
N HIS A 93 1.15 8.22 0.08
CA HIS A 93 2.56 7.99 0.39
C HIS A 93 2.76 6.56 0.90
N GLY A 94 3.55 5.77 0.20
CA GLY A 94 3.85 4.40 0.60
C GLY A 94 5.34 4.15 0.79
N ILE A 95 5.67 3.30 1.76
CA ILE A 95 7.04 2.94 2.13
C ILE A 95 7.25 1.45 1.89
N SER A 96 8.35 1.06 1.21
CA SER A 96 8.70 -0.33 0.92
C SER A 96 7.57 -1.06 0.17
N MET A 97 6.97 -2.13 0.69
CA MET A 97 5.78 -2.76 0.12
C MET A 97 4.63 -1.76 -0.06
N GLY A 98 4.48 -0.79 0.86
CA GLY A 98 3.52 0.32 0.71
C GLY A 98 3.87 1.23 -0.48
N GLY A 99 5.16 1.44 -0.76
CA GLY A 99 5.63 2.13 -1.96
C GLY A 99 5.26 1.38 -3.24
N ALA A 100 5.48 0.07 -3.27
CA ALA A 100 5.02 -0.80 -4.36
C ALA A 100 3.50 -0.74 -4.54
N THR A 101 2.74 -0.80 -3.43
CA THR A 101 1.28 -0.65 -3.43
C THR A 101 0.88 0.71 -4.03
N THR A 102 1.54 1.78 -3.62
CA THR A 102 1.29 3.15 -4.10
C THR A 102 1.55 3.29 -5.61
N MET A 103 2.62 2.70 -6.13
CA MET A 103 2.87 2.63 -7.57
C MET A 103 1.76 1.86 -8.31
N MET A 104 1.32 0.72 -7.76
CA MET A 104 0.22 -0.07 -8.34
C MET A 104 -1.11 0.70 -8.29
N VAL A 105 -1.38 1.45 -7.21
CA VAL A 105 -2.54 2.36 -7.11
C VAL A 105 -2.49 3.44 -8.17
N SER A 106 -1.31 4.02 -8.43
CA SER A 106 -1.18 5.11 -9.40
C SER A 106 -1.50 4.71 -10.85
N GLY A 107 -1.41 3.43 -11.17
CA GLY A 107 -1.79 2.88 -12.48
C GLY A 107 -3.30 2.62 -12.65
N GLU A 108 -4.07 2.66 -11.58
CA GLU A 108 -5.53 2.52 -11.61
C GLU A 108 -6.21 3.86 -11.97
N GLU A 109 -7.51 3.81 -12.32
CA GLU A 109 -8.29 5.02 -12.58
C GLU A 109 -8.36 5.92 -11.34
N GLN A 110 -7.87 7.15 -11.47
CA GLN A 110 -7.76 8.10 -10.37
C GLN A 110 -8.93 9.09 -10.31
N LYS A 111 -9.34 9.42 -9.10
CA LYS A 111 -10.33 10.47 -8.85
C LYS A 111 -9.68 11.87 -8.87
N PRO A 112 -10.41 12.93 -9.23
CA PRO A 112 -9.86 14.30 -9.33
C PRO A 112 -9.25 14.85 -8.03
N PHE A 113 -9.63 14.32 -6.88
CA PHE A 113 -9.08 14.75 -5.60
C PHE A 113 -7.64 14.24 -5.34
N VAL A 114 -7.19 13.22 -6.05
CA VAL A 114 -5.81 12.71 -5.95
C VAL A 114 -4.87 13.64 -6.71
N LYS A 115 -3.82 14.13 -6.04
CA LYS A 115 -2.90 15.13 -6.61
C LYS A 115 -1.51 14.57 -6.87
N CYS A 116 -1.01 13.70 -6.02
CA CYS A 116 0.29 13.07 -6.22
C CYS A 116 0.43 11.77 -5.45
N PHE A 117 1.43 10.99 -5.86
CA PHE A 117 1.88 9.79 -5.23
C PHE A 117 3.34 9.97 -4.81
N VAL A 118 3.66 9.48 -3.62
CA VAL A 118 5.04 9.44 -3.10
C VAL A 118 5.40 7.98 -2.86
N GLU A 119 6.39 7.53 -3.58
CA GLU A 119 6.94 6.18 -3.46
C GLU A 119 8.28 6.27 -2.73
N ASP A 120 8.42 5.55 -1.64
CA ASP A 120 9.64 5.48 -0.85
C ASP A 120 10.13 4.03 -0.79
N CYS A 121 11.24 3.75 -1.48
CA CYS A 121 11.95 2.47 -1.54
C CYS A 121 11.09 1.23 -1.87
N GLY A 122 10.07 1.38 -2.72
CA GLY A 122 9.22 0.27 -3.17
C GLY A 122 9.85 -0.53 -4.32
N TYR A 123 9.24 -1.67 -4.61
CA TYR A 123 9.59 -2.52 -5.75
C TYR A 123 8.54 -2.39 -6.87
N THR A 124 8.96 -2.58 -8.11
CA THR A 124 8.07 -2.51 -9.28
C THR A 124 7.38 -3.83 -9.60
N SER A 125 7.91 -4.95 -9.11
CA SER A 125 7.44 -6.31 -9.41
C SER A 125 7.70 -7.24 -8.25
N VAL A 126 6.67 -7.99 -7.83
CA VAL A 126 6.80 -9.03 -6.78
C VAL A 126 7.74 -10.14 -7.24
N TRP A 127 7.69 -10.49 -8.53
CA TRP A 127 8.59 -11.48 -9.11
C TRP A 127 10.06 -11.07 -8.98
N ASP A 128 10.39 -9.84 -9.31
CA ASP A 128 11.77 -9.35 -9.29
C ASP A 128 12.27 -9.18 -7.85
N GLU A 129 11.43 -8.66 -6.95
CA GLU A 129 11.74 -8.52 -5.53
C GLU A 129 12.07 -9.86 -4.88
N PHE A 130 11.19 -10.85 -5.04
CA PHE A 130 11.42 -12.17 -4.46
C PHE A 130 12.56 -12.93 -5.12
N SER A 131 12.79 -12.74 -6.43
CA SER A 131 13.95 -13.33 -7.12
C SER A 131 15.25 -12.73 -6.62
N HIS A 132 15.27 -11.41 -6.38
CA HIS A 132 16.42 -10.71 -5.80
C HIS A 132 16.72 -11.22 -4.38
N GLU A 133 15.70 -11.24 -3.50
CA GLU A 133 15.84 -11.72 -2.13
C GLU A 133 16.28 -13.19 -2.05
N LEU A 134 15.72 -14.04 -2.90
CA LEU A 134 16.09 -15.45 -2.95
C LEU A 134 17.58 -15.62 -3.30
N LYS A 135 18.06 -14.82 -4.25
CA LYS A 135 19.47 -14.83 -4.64
C LYS A 135 20.38 -14.20 -3.59
N ALA A 136 19.99 -13.05 -3.05
CA ALA A 136 20.80 -12.31 -2.09
C ALA A 136 20.94 -13.01 -0.74
N SER A 137 19.82 -13.51 -0.20
CA SER A 137 19.76 -14.09 1.14
C SER A 137 20.05 -15.59 1.19
N PHE A 138 19.67 -16.34 0.13
CA PHE A 138 19.77 -17.80 0.11
C PHE A 138 20.71 -18.34 -0.98
N HIS A 139 21.23 -17.51 -1.87
CA HIS A 139 22.09 -17.89 -3.00
C HIS A 139 21.45 -18.93 -3.93
N LEU A 140 20.11 -18.92 -4.01
CA LEU A 140 19.33 -19.88 -4.80
C LEU A 140 18.84 -19.24 -6.11
N PRO A 141 18.74 -20.02 -7.21
CA PRO A 141 18.15 -19.55 -8.44
C PRO A 141 16.63 -19.49 -8.34
N PRO A 142 15.96 -18.66 -9.16
CA PRO A 142 14.49 -18.58 -9.18
C PRO A 142 13.79 -19.91 -9.48
N PHE A 143 14.37 -20.74 -10.35
CA PHE A 143 13.84 -22.07 -10.67
C PHE A 143 14.38 -23.13 -9.70
N PRO A 144 13.53 -24.05 -9.17
CA PRO A 144 12.07 -24.14 -9.40
C PRO A 144 11.22 -23.36 -8.38
N LEU A 145 11.80 -22.82 -7.31
CA LEU A 145 11.08 -22.31 -6.15
C LEU A 145 10.10 -21.17 -6.49
N MET A 146 10.55 -20.17 -7.22
CA MET A 146 9.71 -19.02 -7.60
C MET A 146 8.51 -19.46 -8.44
N TYR A 147 8.70 -20.40 -9.36
CA TYR A 147 7.63 -20.88 -10.22
C TYR A 147 6.58 -21.67 -9.44
N THR A 148 7.01 -22.57 -8.57
CA THR A 148 6.10 -23.37 -7.73
C THR A 148 5.37 -22.51 -6.73
N THR A 149 6.04 -21.57 -6.06
CA THR A 149 5.42 -20.67 -5.09
C THR A 149 4.43 -19.71 -5.76
N SER A 150 4.79 -19.15 -6.92
CA SER A 150 3.90 -18.29 -7.69
C SER A 150 2.64 -19.04 -8.15
N TRP A 151 2.79 -20.28 -8.61
CA TRP A 151 1.66 -21.14 -8.97
C TRP A 151 0.77 -21.46 -7.76
N LEU A 152 1.34 -21.76 -6.60
CA LEU A 152 0.59 -22.00 -5.36
C LEU A 152 -0.15 -20.74 -4.90
N CYS A 153 0.48 -19.57 -5.02
CA CYS A 153 -0.16 -18.29 -4.73
C CYS A 153 -1.38 -18.06 -5.63
N GLU A 154 -1.24 -18.32 -6.93
CA GLU A 154 -2.35 -18.20 -7.89
C GLU A 154 -3.51 -19.14 -7.54
N LYS A 155 -3.22 -20.42 -7.22
CA LYS A 155 -4.24 -21.39 -6.80
C LYS A 155 -4.95 -21.02 -5.50
N LYS A 156 -4.21 -20.49 -4.53
CA LYS A 156 -4.74 -20.21 -3.18
C LYS A 156 -5.36 -18.84 -3.04
N TYR A 157 -4.76 -17.81 -3.67
CA TYR A 157 -5.13 -16.41 -3.47
C TYR A 157 -5.64 -15.71 -4.74
N GLY A 158 -5.57 -16.37 -5.89
CA GLY A 158 -6.10 -15.87 -7.17
C GLY A 158 -5.26 -14.79 -7.81
N TRP A 159 -3.94 -14.77 -7.57
CA TRP A 159 -2.97 -13.90 -8.25
C TRP A 159 -1.58 -14.53 -8.26
N ASN A 160 -0.75 -14.17 -9.22
CA ASN A 160 0.61 -14.70 -9.34
C ASN A 160 1.68 -13.60 -9.30
N PHE A 161 2.92 -13.98 -8.99
CA PHE A 161 4.01 -13.03 -8.78
C PHE A 161 4.37 -12.22 -10.04
N LYS A 162 4.15 -12.76 -11.24
CA LYS A 162 4.44 -12.07 -12.50
C LYS A 162 3.35 -11.06 -12.89
N GLU A 163 2.14 -11.28 -12.42
CA GLU A 163 1.02 -10.36 -12.60
C GLU A 163 1.16 -9.13 -11.69
N ALA A 164 1.62 -9.34 -10.46
CA ALA A 164 1.77 -8.31 -9.44
C ALA A 164 2.95 -7.38 -9.75
N SER A 165 2.71 -6.41 -10.63
CA SER A 165 3.71 -5.45 -11.10
C SER A 165 3.06 -4.13 -11.48
N SER A 166 3.63 -3.02 -11.00
CA SER A 166 3.21 -1.66 -11.39
C SER A 166 3.53 -1.32 -12.84
N LEU A 167 4.44 -2.07 -13.47
CA LEU A 167 4.80 -1.89 -14.88
C LEU A 167 3.76 -2.47 -15.86
N LYS A 168 2.70 -3.09 -15.36
CA LYS A 168 1.65 -3.75 -16.17
C LYS A 168 0.28 -3.09 -16.02
N GLN A 169 0.24 -1.93 -15.40
CA GLN A 169 -0.96 -1.14 -15.16
C GLN A 169 -0.99 0.15 -15.97
#